data_d9a22e0358c5431c6d4d2a4980288b83
#
_entry.id   d9a22e0358c5431c6d4d2a4980288b83
#
_cell.length_a   1.000
_cell.length_b   1.000
_cell.length_c   1.000
_cell.angle_alpha   90.00
_cell.angle_beta   90.00
_cell.angle_gamma   90.00
#
_symmetry.space_group_name_H-M   'P 1'
#
loop_
_entity.id
_entity.type
_entity.pdbx_description
1 polymer ?
#
loop_
_entity_poly.entity_id
_entity_poly.type
_entity_poly.pdbx_seq_one_letter_code
_entity_poly.pdbx_strand_id
1 'polypeptide(L)'
;MKRRMRYAALFLAGAIQFSSMLGGANIAFSENLTGAAESGTSESRTGVVSAASPSDSASANLSGLQPDSDSAAIGDLINSQYAVVYDLDRGRIIADKNSSEVINPASMTKVMTLLVCAEHLPDLDKRLTVTQDIVDYVHAHDASNCGLEAGEQISVRDLLYGVILPSGADAVMLLSREIAGSEAAFVELMNQKARELGLSSGAHFSNATGLYDPNHHMTVKDTAEILNAAMKNPTARTVLESFEYSIPATNKHAAGIRLSNLFLKRIKGQDTGRVSVTAAKTGYVRQSMFCAVSSGVSESGKHYLVVSGFASSTWQCIADQAALYRSYCR
;
A
#
# COMPACT_ATOMS: atom_id res chain seq x y z
N MET A 1 -44.87 34.23 -21.98
CA MET A 1 -45.37 33.24 -21.01
C MET A 1 -44.27 32.21 -20.70
N LYS A 2 -43.58 32.35 -19.56
CA LYS A 2 -42.48 31.49 -19.14
C LYS A 2 -42.99 30.58 -18.01
N ARG A 3 -43.07 29.25 -18.23
CA ARG A 3 -43.36 28.26 -17.20
C ARG A 3 -42.05 27.86 -16.53
N ARG A 4 -41.91 28.13 -15.25
CA ARG A 4 -40.87 27.60 -14.37
C ARG A 4 -41.36 26.29 -13.80
N MET A 5 -40.63 25.18 -14.08
CA MET A 5 -40.78 23.90 -13.36
C MET A 5 -39.87 23.93 -12.14
N ARG A 6 -40.48 23.78 -10.96
CA ARG A 6 -39.79 23.52 -9.69
C ARG A 6 -39.71 22.01 -9.47
N TYR A 7 -38.51 21.49 -9.31
CA TYR A 7 -38.29 20.11 -8.80
C TYR A 7 -38.12 20.18 -7.29
N ALA A 8 -39.01 19.49 -6.57
CA ALA A 8 -38.93 19.28 -5.14
C ALA A 8 -38.08 18.02 -4.88
N ALA A 9 -37.06 18.14 -4.06
CA ALA A 9 -36.27 16.99 -3.59
C ALA A 9 -36.98 16.40 -2.37
N LEU A 10 -37.33 15.13 -2.44
CA LEU A 10 -37.77 14.34 -1.28
C LEU A 10 -36.54 13.70 -0.63
N PHE A 11 -36.26 14.10 0.61
CA PHE A 11 -35.37 13.39 1.50
C PHE A 11 -36.14 12.29 2.23
N LEU A 12 -35.78 11.03 2.05
CA LEU A 12 -36.23 9.93 2.87
C LEU A 12 -35.15 9.56 3.85
N ALA A 13 -35.33 9.94 5.12
CA ALA A 13 -34.51 9.49 6.24
C ALA A 13 -35.01 8.12 6.72
N GLY A 14 -34.20 7.08 6.56
CA GLY A 14 -34.44 5.75 7.13
C GLY A 14 -33.60 5.57 8.38
N ALA A 15 -34.23 5.71 9.56
CA ALA A 15 -33.64 5.36 10.85
C ALA A 15 -33.75 3.85 11.06
N ILE A 16 -32.64 3.14 11.23
CA ILE A 16 -32.60 1.76 11.69
C ILE A 16 -32.16 1.76 13.17
N GLN A 17 -33.11 1.44 14.04
CA GLN A 17 -32.84 1.17 15.46
C GLN A 17 -32.26 -0.24 15.61
N PHE A 18 -31.09 -0.36 16.26
CA PHE A 18 -30.61 -1.65 16.78
C PHE A 18 -30.90 -1.73 18.27
N SER A 19 -31.72 -2.72 18.60
CA SER A 19 -32.09 -3.10 19.96
C SER A 19 -30.96 -3.92 20.57
N SER A 20 -30.55 -3.55 21.77
CA SER A 20 -29.59 -4.25 22.64
C SER A 20 -30.24 -5.48 23.27
N MET A 21 -29.59 -6.64 23.18
CA MET A 21 -29.82 -7.75 24.10
C MET A 21 -28.51 -8.14 24.80
N LEU A 22 -28.53 -7.96 26.11
CA LEU A 22 -27.56 -8.46 27.08
C LEU A 22 -27.75 -9.98 27.28
N GLY A 23 -26.67 -10.71 27.32
CA GLY A 23 -26.63 -12.10 27.77
C GLY A 23 -25.22 -12.47 28.17
N GLY A 24 -24.94 -12.43 29.48
CA GLY A 24 -23.66 -12.81 30.04
C GLY A 24 -23.53 -14.33 30.26
N ALA A 25 -22.29 -14.81 30.17
CA ALA A 25 -21.86 -16.02 30.88
C ALA A 25 -20.36 -15.93 31.18
N ASN A 26 -20.04 -15.78 32.46
CA ASN A 26 -18.73 -16.03 33.05
C ASN A 26 -18.50 -17.54 33.14
N ILE A 27 -17.35 -18.01 32.69
CA ILE A 27 -16.76 -19.26 33.18
C ILE A 27 -15.27 -19.00 33.40
N ALA A 28 -14.89 -19.00 34.67
CA ALA A 28 -13.53 -19.06 35.15
C ALA A 28 -13.09 -20.53 35.21
N PHE A 29 -11.88 -20.85 34.75
CA PHE A 29 -11.16 -22.04 35.15
C PHE A 29 -9.74 -21.66 35.51
N SER A 30 -9.44 -21.78 36.80
CA SER A 30 -8.09 -21.83 37.35
C SER A 30 -7.72 -23.30 37.55
N GLU A 31 -6.54 -23.71 37.13
CA GLU A 31 -5.82 -24.79 37.82
C GLU A 31 -4.31 -24.61 37.71
N ASN A 32 -3.70 -24.52 38.91
CA ASN A 32 -2.29 -24.65 39.19
C ASN A 32 -1.84 -26.09 38.99
N LEU A 33 -0.65 -26.32 38.43
CA LEU A 33 0.17 -27.45 38.86
C LEU A 33 1.67 -27.08 38.76
N THR A 34 2.28 -27.11 39.94
CA THR A 34 3.72 -27.09 40.23
C THR A 34 4.37 -28.43 39.89
N GLY A 35 5.61 -28.42 39.47
CA GLY A 35 6.41 -29.66 39.43
C GLY A 35 7.81 -29.53 38.81
N ALA A 36 8.78 -29.33 39.69
CA ALA A 36 10.12 -29.91 39.76
C ALA A 36 11.12 -29.74 38.59
N ALA A 37 12.26 -29.21 39.01
CA ALA A 37 13.55 -29.16 38.32
C ALA A 37 14.21 -30.52 38.24
N GLU A 38 14.87 -30.82 37.12
CA GLU A 38 16.04 -31.70 37.10
C GLU A 38 17.11 -31.13 36.18
N SER A 39 18.33 -31.11 36.69
CA SER A 39 19.59 -30.70 36.09
C SER A 39 20.14 -31.81 35.21
N GLY A 40 20.52 -31.48 33.98
CA GLY A 40 21.25 -32.33 33.09
C GLY A 40 22.25 -31.55 32.28
N THR A 41 23.52 -31.64 32.66
CA THR A 41 24.70 -31.18 31.91
C THR A 41 24.97 -32.10 30.74
N SER A 42 25.11 -31.59 29.51
CA SER A 42 25.97 -32.21 28.51
C SER A 42 26.31 -31.26 27.35
N GLU A 43 27.56 -31.00 27.29
CA GLU A 43 28.46 -30.77 26.16
C GLU A 43 28.03 -30.08 24.88
N SER A 44 28.74 -28.98 24.63
CA SER A 44 28.87 -28.22 23.42
C SER A 44 29.32 -29.07 22.21
N ARG A 45 28.55 -29.00 21.12
CA ARG A 45 29.10 -29.16 19.77
C ARG A 45 28.73 -27.92 18.95
N THR A 46 29.71 -27.06 18.76
CA THR A 46 29.69 -25.96 17.81
C THR A 46 29.66 -26.51 16.39
N GLY A 47 28.47 -26.60 15.82
CA GLY A 47 28.28 -26.71 14.39
C GLY A 47 28.03 -25.32 13.82
N VAL A 48 29.07 -24.68 13.26
CA VAL A 48 28.94 -23.48 12.47
C VAL A 48 28.23 -23.87 11.18
N VAL A 49 26.91 -23.65 11.12
CA VAL A 49 26.18 -23.67 9.86
C VAL A 49 26.39 -22.27 9.26
N SER A 50 27.27 -22.21 8.28
CA SER A 50 27.42 -21.04 7.41
C SER A 50 26.08 -20.77 6.74
N ALA A 51 25.39 -19.71 7.18
CA ALA A 51 24.26 -19.15 6.45
C ALA A 51 24.82 -18.57 5.15
N ALA A 52 24.51 -19.20 4.04
CA ALA A 52 24.73 -18.63 2.72
C ALA A 52 23.94 -17.32 2.65
N SER A 53 24.65 -16.19 2.54
CA SER A 53 24.08 -14.90 2.20
C SER A 53 23.32 -15.03 0.89
N PRO A 54 22.09 -14.46 0.77
CA PRO A 54 21.45 -14.37 -0.53
C PRO A 54 22.35 -13.57 -1.44
N SER A 55 22.68 -14.15 -2.59
CA SER A 55 23.45 -13.50 -3.65
C SER A 55 22.82 -12.15 -3.96
N ASP A 56 23.64 -11.08 -3.90
CA ASP A 56 23.32 -9.77 -4.45
C ASP A 56 23.02 -9.93 -5.95
N SER A 57 21.77 -10.24 -6.28
CA SER A 57 21.28 -10.05 -7.63
C SER A 57 21.23 -8.55 -7.85
N ALA A 58 22.10 -8.04 -8.69
CA ALA A 58 22.13 -6.64 -9.09
C ALA A 58 20.71 -6.24 -9.52
N SER A 59 20.06 -5.42 -8.68
CA SER A 59 18.69 -4.97 -8.92
C SER A 59 18.67 -4.04 -10.12
N ALA A 60 18.29 -4.55 -11.27
CA ALA A 60 18.09 -3.74 -12.47
C ALA A 60 17.03 -2.65 -12.21
N ASN A 61 17.27 -1.45 -12.74
CA ASN A 61 16.25 -0.42 -12.85
C ASN A 61 15.23 -0.89 -13.91
N LEU A 62 13.94 -0.96 -13.53
CA LEU A 62 12.88 -1.52 -14.38
C LEU A 62 12.21 -0.46 -15.27
N SER A 63 12.26 0.83 -14.89
CA SER A 63 11.50 1.88 -15.60
C SER A 63 11.96 2.12 -17.02
N GLY A 64 13.23 1.88 -17.31
CA GLY A 64 13.80 1.97 -18.66
C GLY A 64 13.55 0.76 -19.55
N LEU A 65 13.05 -0.36 -19.01
CA LEU A 65 12.83 -1.57 -19.79
C LEU A 65 11.67 -1.39 -20.77
N GLN A 66 11.88 -1.80 -22.01
CA GLN A 66 10.81 -1.98 -23.00
C GLN A 66 10.29 -3.43 -22.91
N PRO A 67 9.04 -3.67 -23.35
CA PRO A 67 8.57 -5.04 -23.54
C PRO A 67 9.57 -5.78 -24.45
N ASP A 68 10.01 -6.94 -23.97
CA ASP A 68 10.85 -7.83 -24.78
C ASP A 68 10.06 -8.31 -25.99
N SER A 69 10.75 -8.73 -27.07
CA SER A 69 10.10 -9.37 -28.22
C SER A 69 9.24 -10.57 -27.84
N ASP A 70 9.57 -11.18 -26.71
CA ASP A 70 8.85 -12.33 -26.12
C ASP A 70 7.79 -11.93 -25.07
N SER A 71 7.60 -10.64 -24.80
CA SER A 71 6.56 -10.19 -23.87
C SER A 71 5.17 -10.42 -24.46
N ALA A 72 4.25 -10.95 -23.65
CA ALA A 72 2.90 -11.22 -24.10
C ALA A 72 2.08 -9.93 -24.12
N ALA A 73 1.29 -9.73 -25.18
CA ALA A 73 0.23 -8.73 -25.17
C ALA A 73 -0.91 -9.20 -24.25
N ILE A 74 -1.27 -8.38 -23.25
CA ILE A 74 -2.32 -8.73 -22.29
C ILE A 74 -3.71 -8.70 -22.95
N GLY A 75 -3.94 -7.78 -23.91
CA GLY A 75 -5.20 -7.69 -24.67
C GLY A 75 -6.45 -7.58 -23.78
N ASP A 76 -7.47 -8.37 -24.10
CA ASP A 76 -8.78 -8.37 -23.44
C ASP A 76 -8.85 -9.33 -22.22
N LEU A 77 -7.72 -9.89 -21.79
CA LEU A 77 -7.65 -10.72 -20.59
C LEU A 77 -8.15 -9.97 -19.34
N ILE A 78 -7.96 -8.65 -19.31
CA ILE A 78 -8.31 -7.78 -18.19
C ILE A 78 -9.13 -6.57 -18.65
N ASN A 79 -9.95 -6.02 -17.74
CA ASN A 79 -10.71 -4.79 -17.96
C ASN A 79 -9.84 -3.53 -17.85
N SER A 80 -8.79 -3.56 -17.01
CA SER A 80 -7.85 -2.45 -16.85
C SER A 80 -7.29 -2.03 -18.20
N GLN A 81 -7.16 -0.70 -18.43
CA GLN A 81 -6.66 -0.16 -19.70
C GLN A 81 -5.14 -0.17 -19.77
N TYR A 82 -4.48 -0.13 -18.63
CA TYR A 82 -3.04 -0.08 -18.48
C TYR A 82 -2.60 -1.21 -17.57
N ALA A 83 -1.58 -1.97 -17.97
CA ALA A 83 -1.00 -2.98 -17.08
C ALA A 83 0.41 -3.37 -17.49
N VAL A 84 1.19 -3.83 -16.51
CA VAL A 84 2.51 -4.41 -16.73
C VAL A 84 2.76 -5.53 -15.73
N VAL A 85 3.43 -6.60 -16.18
CA VAL A 85 3.91 -7.70 -15.36
C VAL A 85 5.41 -7.83 -15.54
N TYR A 86 6.15 -7.75 -14.43
CA TYR A 86 7.59 -7.96 -14.36
C TYR A 86 7.94 -9.30 -13.74
N ASP A 87 8.89 -10.01 -14.34
CA ASP A 87 9.66 -11.08 -13.71
C ASP A 87 10.93 -10.42 -13.14
N LEU A 88 10.98 -10.27 -11.81
CA LEU A 88 12.10 -9.60 -11.14
C LEU A 88 13.39 -10.41 -11.18
N ASP A 89 13.30 -11.75 -11.17
CA ASP A 89 14.46 -12.62 -11.21
C ASP A 89 15.13 -12.61 -12.58
N ARG A 90 14.36 -12.34 -13.64
CA ARG A 90 14.87 -12.18 -15.00
C ARG A 90 15.12 -10.72 -15.38
N GLY A 91 14.67 -9.78 -14.56
CA GLY A 91 14.81 -8.34 -14.79
C GLY A 91 14.12 -7.87 -16.07
N ARG A 92 12.92 -8.42 -16.40
CA ARG A 92 12.23 -8.09 -17.66
C ARG A 92 10.71 -7.99 -17.53
N ILE A 93 10.12 -7.24 -18.46
CA ILE A 93 8.68 -7.20 -18.68
C ILE A 93 8.27 -8.49 -19.41
N ILE A 94 7.31 -9.23 -18.86
CA ILE A 94 6.80 -10.48 -19.43
C ILE A 94 5.39 -10.35 -20.00
N ALA A 95 4.62 -9.33 -19.60
CA ALA A 95 3.34 -8.99 -20.20
C ALA A 95 3.07 -7.48 -20.11
N ASP A 96 2.44 -6.93 -21.13
CA ASP A 96 2.26 -5.48 -21.31
C ASP A 96 0.88 -5.15 -21.90
N LYS A 97 0.29 -4.04 -21.40
CA LYS A 97 -0.87 -3.37 -21.98
C LYS A 97 -0.73 -1.87 -21.77
N ASN A 98 -0.37 -1.12 -22.79
CA ASN A 98 -0.26 0.34 -22.78
C ASN A 98 0.59 0.87 -21.60
N SER A 99 1.63 0.13 -21.19
CA SER A 99 2.35 0.39 -19.94
C SER A 99 3.22 1.65 -19.96
N SER A 100 3.47 2.22 -21.14
CA SER A 100 4.20 3.46 -21.34
C SER A 100 3.31 4.71 -21.31
N GLU A 101 1.99 4.54 -21.29
CA GLU A 101 1.06 5.65 -21.22
C GLU A 101 1.08 6.30 -19.84
N VAL A 102 1.00 7.63 -19.85
CA VAL A 102 0.99 8.43 -18.61
C VAL A 102 -0.41 8.43 -18.00
N ILE A 103 -0.48 8.10 -16.73
CA ILE A 103 -1.72 8.06 -15.96
C ILE A 103 -1.60 8.87 -14.67
N ASN A 104 -2.72 9.25 -14.06
CA ASN A 104 -2.71 9.68 -12.67
C ASN A 104 -2.64 8.42 -11.77
N PRO A 105 -1.64 8.30 -10.87
CA PRO A 105 -1.43 7.08 -10.07
C PRO A 105 -2.38 6.95 -8.89
N ALA A 106 -3.14 7.98 -8.56
CA ALA A 106 -3.93 8.04 -7.34
C ALA A 106 -3.09 7.65 -6.10
N SER A 107 -3.66 6.95 -5.14
CA SER A 107 -2.96 6.54 -3.91
C SER A 107 -1.86 5.48 -4.10
N MET A 108 -1.57 5.00 -5.32
CA MET A 108 -0.32 4.26 -5.56
C MET A 108 0.91 5.14 -5.27
N THR A 109 0.77 6.48 -5.40
CA THR A 109 1.72 7.52 -4.93
C THR A 109 2.28 7.24 -3.54
N LYS A 110 1.47 6.71 -2.63
CA LYS A 110 1.85 6.48 -1.24
C LYS A 110 2.96 5.43 -1.05
N VAL A 111 3.26 4.65 -2.09
CA VAL A 111 4.45 3.77 -2.08
C VAL A 111 5.73 4.60 -2.13
N MET A 112 5.77 5.66 -2.95
CA MET A 112 6.87 6.63 -2.96
C MET A 112 6.94 7.40 -1.63
N THR A 113 5.81 7.85 -1.12
CA THR A 113 5.73 8.51 0.19
C THR A 113 6.30 7.63 1.29
N LEU A 114 5.90 6.36 1.35
CA LEU A 114 6.43 5.38 2.31
C LEU A 114 7.96 5.21 2.16
N LEU A 115 8.46 5.07 0.94
CA LEU A 115 9.89 4.90 0.67
C LEU A 115 10.69 6.10 1.18
N VAL A 116 10.29 7.31 0.82
CA VAL A 116 10.96 8.54 1.28
C VAL A 116 10.88 8.68 2.81
N CYS A 117 9.73 8.38 3.42
CA CYS A 117 9.59 8.38 4.88
C CYS A 117 10.54 7.37 5.55
N ALA A 118 10.62 6.15 5.04
CA ALA A 118 11.47 5.09 5.59
C ALA A 118 12.97 5.40 5.47
N GLU A 119 13.37 6.19 4.47
CA GLU A 119 14.76 6.64 4.30
C GLU A 119 15.13 7.82 5.22
N HIS A 120 14.17 8.65 5.61
CA HIS A 120 14.42 9.89 6.37
C HIS A 120 14.07 9.79 7.86
N LEU A 121 13.34 8.77 8.30
CA LEU A 121 12.89 8.61 9.69
C LEU A 121 13.45 7.33 10.32
N PRO A 122 14.69 7.35 10.83
CA PRO A 122 15.30 6.17 11.44
C PRO A 122 14.70 5.83 12.82
N ASP A 123 14.21 6.83 13.56
CA ASP A 123 13.55 6.64 14.86
C ASP A 123 12.05 6.40 14.67
N LEU A 124 11.70 5.13 14.57
CA LEU A 124 10.31 4.70 14.39
C LEU A 124 9.44 4.87 15.65
N ASP A 125 10.04 5.02 16.81
CA ASP A 125 9.31 5.17 18.08
C ASP A 125 9.10 6.65 18.46
N LYS A 126 9.68 7.58 17.70
CA LYS A 126 9.42 9.02 17.81
C LYS A 126 7.91 9.26 17.70
N ARG A 127 7.36 10.02 18.68
CA ARG A 127 5.95 10.39 18.69
C ARG A 127 5.74 11.78 18.10
N LEU A 128 4.73 11.87 17.24
CA LEU A 128 4.29 13.11 16.60
C LEU A 128 2.89 13.47 17.10
N THR A 129 2.55 14.75 17.09
CA THR A 129 1.23 15.24 17.51
C THR A 129 0.44 15.67 16.27
N VAL A 130 -0.74 15.08 16.09
CA VAL A 130 -1.67 15.45 15.02
C VAL A 130 -2.20 16.87 15.26
N THR A 131 -2.12 17.72 14.25
CA THR A 131 -2.66 19.10 14.34
C THR A 131 -4.03 19.21 13.72
N GLN A 132 -4.83 20.21 14.14
CA GLN A 132 -6.21 20.40 13.66
C GLN A 132 -6.28 20.58 12.14
N ASP A 133 -5.35 21.31 11.55
CA ASP A 133 -5.32 21.55 10.11
C ASP A 133 -5.06 20.30 9.26
N ILE A 134 -4.41 19.24 9.82
CA ILE A 134 -4.32 17.94 9.17
C ILE A 134 -5.70 17.27 9.12
N VAL A 135 -6.45 17.31 10.22
CA VAL A 135 -7.81 16.79 10.28
C VAL A 135 -8.72 17.54 9.30
N ASP A 136 -8.62 18.88 9.30
CA ASP A 136 -9.38 19.74 8.39
C ASP A 136 -9.04 19.46 6.91
N TYR A 137 -7.74 19.24 6.59
CA TYR A 137 -7.31 18.86 5.25
C TYR A 137 -7.98 17.57 4.77
N VAL A 138 -7.98 16.53 5.61
CA VAL A 138 -8.59 15.23 5.29
C VAL A 138 -10.08 15.39 4.98
N HIS A 139 -10.81 16.14 5.80
CA HIS A 139 -12.23 16.38 5.61
C HIS A 139 -12.52 17.24 4.37
N ALA A 140 -11.74 18.30 4.16
CA ALA A 140 -11.93 19.20 3.03
C ALA A 140 -11.74 18.51 1.67
N HIS A 141 -10.90 17.47 1.62
CA HIS A 141 -10.58 16.73 0.39
C HIS A 141 -11.28 15.37 0.28
N ASP A 142 -12.17 15.01 1.24
CA ASP A 142 -12.79 13.67 1.32
C ASP A 142 -11.74 12.55 1.17
N ALA A 143 -10.59 12.74 1.82
CA ALA A 143 -9.44 11.84 1.67
C ALA A 143 -9.55 10.62 2.57
N SER A 144 -9.07 9.46 2.09
CA SER A 144 -8.89 8.28 2.94
C SER A 144 -7.98 8.62 4.11
N ASN A 145 -8.30 8.12 5.32
CA ASN A 145 -7.59 8.47 6.55
C ASN A 145 -7.51 7.30 7.53
N CYS A 146 -6.71 7.45 8.58
CA CYS A 146 -6.59 6.52 9.70
C CYS A 146 -7.61 6.76 10.80
N GLY A 147 -8.32 7.90 10.76
CA GLY A 147 -9.22 8.36 11.82
C GLY A 147 -8.49 9.07 12.96
N LEU A 148 -7.33 9.67 12.70
CA LEU A 148 -6.56 10.39 13.72
C LEU A 148 -7.26 11.69 14.13
N GLU A 149 -7.16 12.03 15.42
CA GLU A 149 -7.78 13.22 16.00
C GLU A 149 -6.74 14.29 16.35
N ALA A 150 -7.15 15.56 16.33
CA ALA A 150 -6.29 16.67 16.74
C ALA A 150 -5.82 16.53 18.19
N GLY A 151 -4.53 16.73 18.41
CA GLY A 151 -3.86 16.51 19.70
C GLY A 151 -3.52 15.04 19.99
N GLU A 152 -3.78 14.13 19.07
CA GLU A 152 -3.38 12.72 19.21
C GLU A 152 -1.86 12.58 19.09
N GLN A 153 -1.27 11.79 19.99
CA GLN A 153 0.14 11.45 19.96
C GLN A 153 0.33 10.04 19.40
N ILE A 154 1.04 9.94 18.28
CA ILE A 154 1.18 8.69 17.53
C ILE A 154 2.63 8.49 17.10
N SER A 155 3.11 7.24 17.05
CA SER A 155 4.49 6.96 16.65
C SER A 155 4.68 7.05 15.13
N VAL A 156 5.92 7.33 14.70
CA VAL A 156 6.31 7.26 13.28
C VAL A 156 5.98 5.88 12.71
N ARG A 157 6.26 4.81 13.46
CA ARG A 157 5.92 3.43 13.09
C ARG A 157 4.45 3.29 12.74
N ASP A 158 3.56 3.72 13.64
CA ASP A 158 2.10 3.62 13.46
C ASP A 158 1.64 4.41 12.23
N LEU A 159 2.24 5.58 12.00
CA LEU A 159 1.94 6.42 10.83
C LEU A 159 2.36 5.76 9.52
N LEU A 160 3.53 5.08 9.45
CA LEU A 160 3.94 4.36 8.25
C LEU A 160 2.92 3.28 7.85
N TYR A 161 2.40 2.52 8.83
CA TYR A 161 1.29 1.59 8.58
C TYR A 161 0.01 2.34 8.14
N GLY A 162 -0.25 3.51 8.74
CA GLY A 162 -1.35 4.38 8.37
C GLY A 162 -1.31 4.84 6.91
N VAL A 163 -0.13 5.15 6.37
CA VAL A 163 0.07 5.53 4.97
C VAL A 163 -0.42 4.45 4.00
N ILE A 164 -0.11 3.18 4.29
CA ILE A 164 -0.33 2.07 3.33
C ILE A 164 -1.65 1.36 3.56
N LEU A 165 -1.95 0.90 4.77
CA LEU A 165 -3.04 -0.03 5.02
C LEU A 165 -4.42 0.59 4.73
N PRO A 166 -4.84 1.68 5.41
CA PRO A 166 -6.06 2.39 5.12
C PRO A 166 -5.88 3.47 4.04
N SER A 167 -4.64 3.69 3.56
CA SER A 167 -4.32 4.78 2.62
C SER A 167 -4.44 6.18 3.24
N GLY A 168 -4.07 6.36 4.53
CA GLY A 168 -4.29 7.53 5.34
C GLY A 168 -3.57 8.80 4.86
N ALA A 169 -4.32 9.82 4.47
CA ALA A 169 -3.79 11.13 4.11
C ALA A 169 -3.35 11.92 5.35
N ASP A 170 -4.00 11.71 6.50
CA ASP A 170 -3.61 12.23 7.80
C ASP A 170 -2.19 11.81 8.19
N ALA A 171 -1.89 10.52 8.05
CA ALA A 171 -0.54 9.98 8.27
C ALA A 171 0.48 10.56 7.29
N VAL A 172 0.13 10.67 6.01
CA VAL A 172 0.97 11.29 4.97
C VAL A 172 1.33 12.73 5.32
N MET A 173 0.32 13.55 5.64
CA MET A 173 0.53 14.96 5.94
C MET A 173 1.41 15.18 7.17
N LEU A 174 1.21 14.38 8.22
CA LEU A 174 2.00 14.48 9.45
C LEU A 174 3.46 14.10 9.21
N LEU A 175 3.73 12.97 8.52
CA LEU A 175 5.08 12.53 8.18
C LEU A 175 5.79 13.49 7.22
N SER A 176 5.09 14.02 6.22
CA SER A 176 5.66 14.98 5.28
C SER A 176 6.15 16.26 5.98
N ARG A 177 5.36 16.76 6.93
CA ARG A 177 5.75 17.92 7.74
C ARG A 177 6.91 17.62 8.67
N GLU A 178 6.92 16.44 9.26
CA GLU A 178 8.03 16.04 10.14
C GLU A 178 9.36 16.00 9.40
N ILE A 179 9.36 15.51 8.15
CA ILE A 179 10.58 15.36 7.37
C ILE A 179 11.04 16.68 6.74
N ALA A 180 10.10 17.44 6.15
CA ALA A 180 10.44 18.55 5.27
C ALA A 180 9.81 19.89 5.69
N GLY A 181 9.07 19.94 6.80
CA GLY A 181 8.39 21.13 7.27
C GLY A 181 7.08 21.45 6.53
N SER A 182 6.89 20.94 5.31
CA SER A 182 5.68 21.11 4.51
C SER A 182 5.49 19.97 3.50
N GLU A 183 4.25 19.75 3.02
CA GLU A 183 4.00 18.81 1.93
C GLU A 183 4.74 19.21 0.65
N ALA A 184 4.77 20.50 0.31
CA ALA A 184 5.46 20.99 -0.89
C ALA A 184 6.95 20.65 -0.88
N ALA A 185 7.66 20.89 0.25
CA ALA A 185 9.06 20.54 0.38
C ALA A 185 9.28 19.01 0.38
N PHE A 186 8.34 18.22 0.91
CA PHE A 186 8.39 16.77 0.84
C PHE A 186 8.20 16.25 -0.59
N VAL A 187 7.33 16.87 -1.38
CA VAL A 187 7.14 16.56 -2.81
C VAL A 187 8.43 16.76 -3.61
N GLU A 188 9.25 17.77 -3.27
CA GLU A 188 10.57 17.92 -3.89
C GLU A 188 11.48 16.72 -3.60
N LEU A 189 11.45 16.17 -2.38
CA LEU A 189 12.18 14.93 -2.06
C LEU A 189 11.65 13.74 -2.86
N MET A 190 10.32 13.64 -3.04
CA MET A 190 9.73 12.59 -3.90
C MET A 190 10.19 12.72 -5.35
N ASN A 191 10.20 13.93 -5.92
CA ASN A 191 10.68 14.18 -7.27
C ASN A 191 12.18 13.96 -7.42
N GLN A 192 12.97 14.26 -6.36
CA GLN A 192 14.38 13.88 -6.32
C GLN A 192 14.55 12.37 -6.34
N LYS A 193 13.80 11.63 -5.50
CA LYS A 193 13.82 10.17 -5.47
C LYS A 193 13.39 9.57 -6.81
N ALA A 194 12.42 10.16 -7.51
CA ALA A 194 12.02 9.75 -8.86
C ALA A 194 13.20 9.82 -9.85
N ARG A 195 13.97 10.90 -9.80
CA ARG A 195 15.20 11.04 -10.62
C ARG A 195 16.29 10.02 -10.23
N GLU A 196 16.50 9.80 -8.94
CA GLU A 196 17.46 8.80 -8.43
C GLU A 196 17.11 7.37 -8.87
N LEU A 197 15.82 7.04 -8.92
CA LEU A 197 15.32 5.75 -9.42
C LEU A 197 15.35 5.68 -10.95
N GLY A 198 15.61 6.78 -11.65
CA GLY A 198 15.62 6.85 -13.12
C GLY A 198 14.22 6.66 -13.70
N LEU A 199 13.18 7.12 -13.03
CA LEU A 199 11.81 7.07 -13.56
C LEU A 199 11.70 7.82 -14.88
N SER A 200 10.68 7.52 -15.67
CA SER A 200 10.48 8.15 -16.97
C SER A 200 10.32 9.67 -16.85
N SER A 201 10.59 10.41 -17.91
CA SER A 201 10.37 11.87 -17.97
C SER A 201 8.89 12.25 -17.79
N GLY A 202 7.98 11.28 -17.90
CA GLY A 202 6.55 11.44 -17.61
C GLY A 202 6.18 11.26 -16.12
N ALA A 203 7.13 10.95 -15.24
CA ALA A 203 6.85 10.82 -13.81
C ALA A 203 7.03 12.16 -13.10
N HIS A 204 5.96 12.65 -12.46
CA HIS A 204 5.96 13.88 -11.70
C HIS A 204 4.99 13.79 -10.51
N PHE A 205 5.47 14.15 -9.32
CA PHE A 205 4.67 14.27 -8.10
C PHE A 205 4.33 15.73 -7.84
N SER A 206 3.06 16.05 -7.63
CA SER A 206 2.58 17.36 -7.19
C SER A 206 2.06 17.36 -5.76
N ASN A 207 1.79 16.18 -5.19
CA ASN A 207 1.41 15.99 -3.79
C ASN A 207 1.86 14.62 -3.28
N ALA A 208 1.84 14.44 -1.95
CA ALA A 208 2.29 13.21 -1.31
C ALA A 208 1.15 12.19 -1.08
N THR A 209 -0.09 12.59 -1.26
CA THR A 209 -1.28 11.79 -0.97
C THR A 209 -1.83 11.02 -2.16
N GLY A 210 -1.52 11.46 -3.38
CA GLY A 210 -2.09 10.92 -4.62
C GLY A 210 -3.51 11.40 -4.89
N LEU A 211 -3.93 12.52 -4.29
CA LEU A 211 -5.13 13.24 -4.70
C LEU A 211 -4.94 13.78 -6.12
N TYR A 212 -6.06 13.95 -6.83
CA TYR A 212 -5.99 14.37 -8.22
C TYR A 212 -5.39 15.77 -8.37
N ASP A 213 -4.39 15.85 -9.20
CA ASP A 213 -3.82 17.08 -9.76
C ASP A 213 -3.40 16.77 -11.21
N PRO A 214 -3.63 17.66 -12.18
CA PRO A 214 -3.28 17.42 -13.58
C PRO A 214 -1.76 17.24 -13.80
N ASN A 215 -0.93 17.78 -12.90
CA ASN A 215 0.50 17.62 -12.93
C ASN A 215 1.01 16.41 -12.14
N HIS A 216 0.10 15.64 -11.49
CA HIS A 216 0.44 14.44 -10.73
C HIS A 216 0.27 13.20 -11.62
N HIS A 217 1.35 12.75 -12.22
CA HIS A 217 1.27 11.70 -13.24
C HIS A 217 2.54 10.85 -13.31
N MET A 218 2.41 9.60 -13.77
CA MET A 218 3.48 8.66 -14.08
C MET A 218 2.94 7.50 -14.91
N THR A 219 3.81 6.61 -15.38
CA THR A 219 3.40 5.37 -16.05
C THR A 219 3.18 4.22 -15.04
N VAL A 220 2.53 3.13 -15.47
CA VAL A 220 2.46 1.91 -14.65
C VAL A 220 3.85 1.24 -14.51
N LYS A 221 4.78 1.47 -15.43
CA LYS A 221 6.19 1.05 -15.30
C LYS A 221 6.88 1.80 -14.17
N ASP A 222 6.75 3.12 -14.10
CA ASP A 222 7.31 3.94 -13.03
C ASP A 222 6.76 3.48 -11.66
N THR A 223 5.47 3.16 -11.59
CA THR A 223 4.83 2.64 -10.37
C THR A 223 5.43 1.30 -9.94
N ALA A 224 5.75 0.41 -10.89
CA ALA A 224 6.41 -0.86 -10.59
C ALA A 224 7.83 -0.63 -10.05
N GLU A 225 8.59 0.30 -10.63
CA GLU A 225 9.95 0.64 -10.15
C GLU A 225 9.93 1.21 -8.72
N ILE A 226 8.96 2.06 -8.41
CA ILE A 226 8.79 2.60 -7.06
C ILE A 226 8.51 1.47 -6.07
N LEU A 227 7.62 0.52 -6.41
CA LEU A 227 7.37 -0.63 -5.54
C LEU A 227 8.62 -1.51 -5.41
N ASN A 228 9.34 -1.76 -6.51
CA ASN A 228 10.61 -2.51 -6.49
C ASN A 228 11.62 -1.87 -5.53
N ALA A 229 11.79 -0.55 -5.58
CA ALA A 229 12.67 0.18 -4.68
C ALA A 229 12.19 0.11 -3.22
N ALA A 230 10.89 0.28 -2.98
CA ALA A 230 10.30 0.20 -1.65
C ALA A 230 10.46 -1.20 -1.02
N MET A 231 10.34 -2.27 -1.82
CA MET A 231 10.54 -3.66 -1.36
C MET A 231 12.01 -3.98 -1.00
N LYS A 232 12.98 -3.18 -1.46
CA LYS A 232 14.39 -3.28 -1.06
C LYS A 232 14.69 -2.58 0.26
N ASN A 233 13.88 -1.61 0.67
CA ASN A 233 13.99 -0.95 1.96
C ASN A 233 13.31 -1.82 3.04
N PRO A 234 14.03 -2.29 4.10
CA PRO A 234 13.47 -3.21 5.08
C PRO A 234 12.24 -2.67 5.82
N THR A 235 12.22 -1.38 6.16
CA THR A 235 11.10 -0.73 6.84
C THR A 235 9.88 -0.63 5.92
N ALA A 236 10.06 -0.13 4.71
CA ALA A 236 8.98 -0.02 3.73
C ALA A 236 8.40 -1.39 3.35
N ARG A 237 9.27 -2.38 3.15
CA ARG A 237 8.87 -3.76 2.86
C ARG A 237 7.99 -4.34 3.97
N THR A 238 8.40 -4.21 5.23
CA THR A 238 7.63 -4.71 6.39
C THR A 238 6.23 -4.11 6.41
N VAL A 239 6.09 -2.82 6.14
CA VAL A 239 4.78 -2.14 6.08
C VAL A 239 3.93 -2.63 4.90
N LEU A 240 4.53 -2.73 3.71
CA LEU A 240 3.83 -3.16 2.48
C LEU A 240 3.33 -4.61 2.55
N GLU A 241 4.10 -5.49 3.19
CA GLU A 241 3.76 -6.92 3.37
C GLU A 241 2.74 -7.16 4.49
N SER A 242 2.39 -6.15 5.27
CA SER A 242 1.47 -6.31 6.39
C SER A 242 0.02 -6.38 5.94
N PHE A 243 -0.65 -7.47 6.32
CA PHE A 243 -2.08 -7.68 6.06
C PHE A 243 -2.96 -6.83 6.99
N GLU A 244 -2.59 -6.77 8.26
CA GLU A 244 -3.25 -5.98 9.31
C GLU A 244 -2.20 -5.43 10.27
N TYR A 245 -2.54 -4.33 10.92
CA TYR A 245 -1.74 -3.72 11.98
C TYR A 245 -2.66 -3.08 13.01
N SER A 246 -2.31 -3.18 14.29
CA SER A 246 -3.04 -2.54 15.36
C SER A 246 -2.19 -1.45 15.98
N ILE A 247 -2.58 -0.20 15.79
CA ILE A 247 -2.02 0.93 16.52
C ILE A 247 -2.40 0.73 18.00
N PRO A 248 -1.45 0.77 18.95
CA PRO A 248 -1.74 0.67 20.36
C PRO A 248 -2.65 1.80 20.86
N ALA A 249 -3.15 1.68 22.09
CA ALA A 249 -3.90 2.75 22.73
C ALA A 249 -3.13 4.09 22.69
N THR A 250 -3.81 5.15 22.31
CA THR A 250 -3.31 6.52 22.30
C THR A 250 -4.06 7.38 23.33
N ASN A 251 -3.67 8.63 23.44
CA ASN A 251 -4.40 9.61 24.28
C ASN A 251 -5.78 9.99 23.72
N LYS A 252 -6.13 9.54 22.50
CA LYS A 252 -7.45 9.77 21.86
C LYS A 252 -8.21 8.47 21.63
N HIS A 253 -7.53 7.40 21.28
CA HIS A 253 -8.11 6.10 20.98
C HIS A 253 -7.70 5.08 22.06
N ALA A 254 -8.48 4.98 23.16
CA ALA A 254 -8.17 4.09 24.28
C ALA A 254 -8.15 2.60 23.90
N ALA A 255 -8.88 2.20 22.84
CA ALA A 255 -8.89 0.83 22.31
C ALA A 255 -7.82 0.61 21.21
N GLY A 256 -7.05 1.65 20.84
CA GLY A 256 -6.19 1.64 19.67
C GLY A 256 -6.99 1.69 18.37
N ILE A 257 -6.29 1.57 17.22
CA ILE A 257 -6.91 1.61 15.89
C ILE A 257 -6.47 0.37 15.11
N ARG A 258 -7.42 -0.38 14.54
CA ARG A 258 -7.10 -1.53 13.68
C ARG A 258 -7.09 -1.13 12.22
N LEU A 259 -5.95 -1.33 11.58
CA LEU A 259 -5.72 -1.04 10.17
C LEU A 259 -5.66 -2.35 9.37
N SER A 260 -6.14 -2.32 8.12
CA SER A 260 -6.07 -3.47 7.21
C SER A 260 -5.60 -3.03 5.83
N ASN A 261 -4.72 -3.83 5.20
CA ASN A 261 -4.35 -3.60 3.81
C ASN A 261 -5.54 -3.91 2.90
N LEU A 262 -6.07 -2.87 2.27
CA LEU A 262 -7.30 -2.95 1.48
C LEU A 262 -7.17 -3.88 0.27
N PHE A 263 -5.99 -3.99 -0.33
CA PHE A 263 -5.75 -4.89 -1.45
C PHE A 263 -5.60 -6.34 -1.00
N LEU A 264 -4.67 -6.59 -0.07
CA LEU A 264 -4.38 -7.95 0.40
C LEU A 264 -5.63 -8.63 0.98
N LYS A 265 -6.48 -7.86 1.65
CA LYS A 265 -7.75 -8.35 2.17
C LYS A 265 -8.71 -8.80 1.07
N ARG A 266 -8.73 -8.10 -0.06
CA ARG A 266 -9.64 -8.39 -1.18
C ARG A 266 -9.15 -9.48 -2.10
N ILE A 267 -7.82 -9.56 -2.35
CA ILE A 267 -7.24 -10.59 -3.23
C ILE A 267 -7.14 -11.96 -2.54
N LYS A 268 -7.21 -11.99 -1.21
CA LYS A 268 -7.24 -13.23 -0.44
C LYS A 268 -8.42 -14.11 -0.88
N GLY A 269 -8.11 -15.32 -1.35
CA GLY A 269 -9.10 -16.26 -1.87
C GLY A 269 -9.44 -16.09 -3.35
N GLN A 270 -8.85 -15.11 -4.04
CA GLN A 270 -8.90 -15.06 -5.50
C GLN A 270 -7.92 -16.09 -6.11
N ASP A 271 -8.24 -16.57 -7.30
CA ASP A 271 -7.36 -17.48 -8.02
C ASP A 271 -6.20 -16.71 -8.69
N THR A 272 -5.08 -16.69 -8.00
CA THR A 272 -3.80 -16.12 -8.48
C THR A 272 -2.88 -17.17 -9.09
N GLY A 273 -3.38 -18.37 -9.39
CA GLY A 273 -2.57 -19.51 -9.78
C GLY A 273 -1.65 -19.97 -8.65
N ARG A 274 -0.35 -20.12 -8.95
CA ARG A 274 0.66 -20.56 -7.98
C ARG A 274 1.46 -19.41 -7.37
N VAL A 275 0.82 -18.24 -7.18
CA VAL A 275 1.50 -17.04 -6.66
C VAL A 275 0.82 -16.57 -5.39
N SER A 276 1.62 -16.37 -4.34
CA SER A 276 1.21 -15.67 -3.13
C SER A 276 1.47 -14.18 -3.29
N VAL A 277 0.41 -13.36 -3.28
CA VAL A 277 0.54 -11.90 -3.32
C VAL A 277 0.85 -11.41 -1.91
N THR A 278 2.01 -10.78 -1.74
CA THR A 278 2.58 -10.47 -0.42
C THR A 278 2.55 -9.00 -0.06
N ALA A 279 2.64 -8.10 -1.04
CA ALA A 279 2.66 -6.66 -0.81
C ALA A 279 1.80 -5.95 -1.84
N ALA A 280 1.12 -4.86 -1.45
CA ALA A 280 0.30 -4.13 -2.39
C ALA A 280 -0.16 -2.76 -1.92
N LYS A 281 -0.54 -1.90 -2.89
CA LYS A 281 -1.24 -0.65 -2.68
C LYS A 281 -2.32 -0.42 -3.73
N THR A 282 -3.52 -0.04 -3.30
CA THR A 282 -4.61 0.40 -4.17
C THR A 282 -4.58 1.91 -4.41
N GLY A 283 -5.19 2.35 -5.50
CA GLY A 283 -5.46 3.75 -5.79
C GLY A 283 -6.83 3.96 -6.42
N TYR A 284 -7.43 5.10 -6.14
CA TYR A 284 -8.65 5.56 -6.78
C TYR A 284 -8.74 7.09 -6.72
N VAL A 285 -8.90 7.70 -7.84
CA VAL A 285 -9.51 9.02 -8.03
C VAL A 285 -10.42 8.92 -9.26
N ARG A 286 -11.38 9.82 -9.40
CA ARG A 286 -12.34 9.76 -10.51
C ARG A 286 -11.64 9.72 -11.89
N GLN A 287 -10.51 10.40 -12.02
CA GLN A 287 -9.76 10.53 -13.27
C GLN A 287 -8.90 9.30 -13.62
N SER A 288 -8.45 8.55 -12.63
CA SER A 288 -7.68 7.30 -12.83
C SER A 288 -8.51 6.04 -12.67
N MET A 289 -9.77 6.16 -12.26
CA MET A 289 -10.57 4.99 -11.90
C MET A 289 -9.83 4.11 -10.87
N PHE A 290 -10.05 2.81 -10.86
CA PHE A 290 -9.42 1.90 -9.89
C PHE A 290 -8.09 1.39 -10.41
N CYS A 291 -7.06 1.48 -9.57
CA CYS A 291 -5.71 1.05 -9.89
C CYS A 291 -5.07 0.32 -8.70
N ALA A 292 -4.06 -0.48 -8.98
CA ALA A 292 -3.30 -1.17 -7.96
C ALA A 292 -1.89 -1.53 -8.44
N VAL A 293 -0.97 -1.57 -7.48
CA VAL A 293 0.37 -2.15 -7.63
C VAL A 293 0.55 -3.23 -6.57
N SER A 294 1.12 -4.37 -6.96
CA SER A 294 1.34 -5.49 -6.05
C SER A 294 2.60 -6.27 -6.37
N SER A 295 3.13 -6.97 -5.35
CA SER A 295 4.22 -7.93 -5.46
C SER A 295 3.74 -9.30 -5.06
N GLY A 296 4.26 -10.34 -5.72
CA GLY A 296 3.93 -11.73 -5.43
C GLY A 296 5.11 -12.66 -5.63
N VAL A 297 5.08 -13.78 -4.92
CA VAL A 297 6.10 -14.85 -4.98
C VAL A 297 5.43 -16.14 -5.40
N SER A 298 5.96 -16.78 -6.46
CA SER A 298 5.46 -18.09 -6.89
C SER A 298 5.91 -19.22 -5.96
N GLU A 299 5.27 -20.38 -6.07
CA GLU A 299 5.69 -21.61 -5.36
C GLU A 299 7.14 -22.01 -5.69
N SER A 300 7.64 -21.63 -6.86
CA SER A 300 9.04 -21.86 -7.26
C SER A 300 10.02 -20.82 -6.69
N GLY A 301 9.55 -19.86 -5.90
CA GLY A 301 10.34 -18.79 -5.29
C GLY A 301 10.63 -17.60 -6.19
N LYS A 302 10.06 -17.52 -7.39
CA LYS A 302 10.24 -16.36 -8.29
C LYS A 302 9.39 -15.18 -7.86
N HIS A 303 9.93 -13.98 -8.05
CA HIS A 303 9.34 -12.72 -7.65
C HIS A 303 8.75 -11.96 -8.84
N TYR A 304 7.54 -11.46 -8.67
CA TYR A 304 6.83 -10.72 -9.71
C TYR A 304 6.27 -9.40 -9.18
N LEU A 305 6.20 -8.40 -10.06
CA LEU A 305 5.42 -7.19 -9.84
C LEU A 305 4.29 -7.12 -10.86
N VAL A 306 3.13 -6.71 -10.41
CA VAL A 306 1.95 -6.49 -11.24
C VAL A 306 1.39 -5.10 -10.95
N VAL A 307 1.23 -4.30 -11.99
CA VAL A 307 0.55 -3.01 -11.91
C VAL A 307 -0.61 -3.00 -12.89
N SER A 308 -1.76 -2.49 -12.46
CA SER A 308 -2.90 -2.26 -13.33
C SER A 308 -3.55 -0.91 -13.03
N GLY A 309 -4.07 -0.26 -14.05
CA GLY A 309 -4.72 1.05 -13.96
C GLY A 309 -5.97 1.15 -14.82
N PHE A 310 -6.88 2.03 -14.41
CA PHE A 310 -8.13 2.33 -15.09
C PHE A 310 -9.08 1.13 -15.21
N ALA A 311 -9.25 0.37 -14.11
CA ALA A 311 -10.30 -0.65 -14.00
C ALA A 311 -11.65 -0.01 -13.66
N SER A 312 -12.75 -0.64 -14.08
CA SER A 312 -14.12 -0.11 -13.92
C SER A 312 -14.64 -0.12 -12.48
N SER A 313 -14.08 -0.96 -11.60
CA SER A 313 -14.47 -1.07 -10.20
C SER A 313 -13.33 -1.62 -9.33
N THR A 314 -13.48 -1.49 -8.00
CA THR A 314 -12.55 -2.10 -7.03
C THR A 314 -12.39 -3.61 -7.28
N TRP A 315 -13.50 -4.33 -7.42
CA TRP A 315 -13.47 -5.78 -7.59
C TRP A 315 -12.93 -6.19 -8.96
N GLN A 316 -13.18 -5.38 -10.00
CA GLN A 316 -12.59 -5.60 -11.31
C GLN A 316 -11.07 -5.43 -11.26
N CYS A 317 -10.57 -4.39 -10.58
CA CYS A 317 -9.14 -4.20 -10.38
C CYS A 317 -8.49 -5.40 -9.67
N ILE A 318 -9.14 -5.98 -8.65
CA ILE A 318 -8.66 -7.18 -7.96
C ILE A 318 -8.70 -8.41 -8.87
N ALA A 319 -9.79 -8.59 -9.63
CA ALA A 319 -9.92 -9.71 -10.58
C ALA A 319 -8.87 -9.64 -11.70
N ASP A 320 -8.60 -8.44 -12.21
CA ASP A 320 -7.57 -8.19 -13.22
C ASP A 320 -6.18 -8.57 -12.70
N GLN A 321 -5.84 -8.15 -11.47
CA GLN A 321 -4.56 -8.50 -10.84
C GLN A 321 -4.44 -10.03 -10.65
N ALA A 322 -5.50 -10.69 -10.18
CA ALA A 322 -5.50 -12.15 -10.03
C ALA A 322 -5.32 -12.86 -11.38
N ALA A 323 -6.00 -12.39 -12.44
CA ALA A 323 -5.86 -12.93 -13.78
C ALA A 323 -4.43 -12.78 -14.33
N LEU A 324 -3.79 -11.63 -14.09
CA LEU A 324 -2.41 -11.38 -14.48
C LEU A 324 -1.42 -12.34 -13.79
N TYR A 325 -1.56 -12.51 -12.46
CA TYR A 325 -0.73 -13.47 -11.73
C TYR A 325 -0.93 -14.90 -12.26
N ARG A 326 -2.18 -15.35 -12.37
CA ARG A 326 -2.50 -16.71 -12.86
C ARG A 326 -1.96 -16.98 -14.25
N SER A 327 -2.00 -16.00 -15.14
CA SER A 327 -1.68 -16.20 -16.56
C SER A 327 -0.19 -16.09 -16.87
N TYR A 328 0.54 -15.22 -16.16
CA TYR A 328 1.92 -14.88 -16.53
C TYR A 328 2.98 -15.25 -15.48
N CYS A 329 2.60 -15.43 -14.22
CA CYS A 329 3.57 -15.67 -13.14
C CYS A 329 3.60 -17.15 -12.75
N ARG A 330 4.79 -17.82 -12.92
CA ARG A 330 4.94 -19.28 -12.76
C ARG A 330 6.22 -19.66 -12.03
#